data_7d086d552c08132d2f007114666450c6
#
_entry.id   7d086d552c08132d2f007114666450c6
#
_cell.length_a   1.000
_cell.length_b   1.000
_cell.length_c   1.000
_cell.angle_alpha   90.00
_cell.angle_beta   90.00
_cell.angle_gamma   90.00
#
_symmetry.space_group_name_H-M   'P 1'
#
loop_
_entity.id
_entity.type
_entity.pdbx_description
1 polymer ?
#
loop_
_entity_poly.entity_id
_entity_poly.type
_entity_poly.pdbx_seq_one_letter_code
_entity_poly.pdbx_strand_id
1 'polypeptide(L)'
;MRTVPPWLSRLASWDAAVVAVTAVVLLVAVLTVENFGSGRNFTFLLLDLLPVALIALPMTFVIVTGEIDLSVASTLGLTSAVMGLLWDKGMAIETIIPLCLVLGAVLGAVNGFFVTVLKLPSLAVTIGTLALYRGLAFVVLGDAAVAGFPRDYTSWITGTIGGGPIPNLLIPLIVLAVIFGVVLHATPVGRAVFAAGASEQAARFAGVRTGRLKFWLYVVGGAVAGLAGVLWTLRYSSARADNGFGIELAVVAAVLLGGVSIFGGKGTLPGVLAGVVLLATLQNALRLQDVSNEALNVVTGVLLIVSVLLPNILSSARTAIRRRRRIAGDIPER
;
A
#
# COMPACT_ATOMS: atom_id res chain seq x y z
N MET A 1 33.17 18.15 17.32
CA MET A 1 31.88 17.48 17.06
C MET A 1 32.16 16.01 16.85
N ARG A 2 31.68 15.13 17.73
CA ARG A 2 31.81 13.67 17.52
C ARG A 2 30.91 13.29 16.38
N THR A 3 31.45 12.87 15.23
CA THR A 3 30.69 12.31 14.10
C THR A 3 30.08 11.00 14.56
N VAL A 4 28.75 10.96 14.65
CA VAL A 4 28.03 9.74 14.97
C VAL A 4 28.34 8.70 13.88
N PRO A 5 28.79 7.49 14.24
CA PRO A 5 29.13 6.47 13.25
C PRO A 5 27.93 6.21 12.29
N PRO A 6 28.16 5.96 10.99
CA PRO A 6 27.09 5.85 9.99
C PRO A 6 26.08 4.72 10.26
N TRP A 7 26.47 3.69 11.01
CA TRP A 7 25.55 2.63 11.44
C TRP A 7 24.60 3.08 12.55
N LEU A 8 25.02 3.96 13.47
CA LEU A 8 24.15 4.55 14.51
C LEU A 8 23.13 5.52 13.90
N SER A 9 23.47 6.24 12.83
CA SER A 9 22.51 7.10 12.13
C SER A 9 21.44 6.30 11.40
N ARG A 10 21.77 5.09 10.94
CA ARG A 10 20.78 4.17 10.34
C ARG A 10 19.82 3.58 11.38
N LEU A 11 20.28 3.28 12.59
CA LEU A 11 19.44 2.83 13.71
C LEU A 11 18.49 3.92 14.22
N ALA A 12 18.82 5.19 13.99
CA ALA A 12 17.96 6.33 14.31
C ALA A 12 17.02 6.73 13.17
N SER A 13 16.94 5.92 12.10
CA SER A 13 16.01 6.15 10.98
C SER A 13 14.57 5.80 11.36
N TRP A 14 13.61 6.43 10.68
CA TRP A 14 12.19 6.10 10.84
C TRP A 14 11.92 4.63 10.55
N ASP A 15 12.55 4.11 9.50
CA ASP A 15 12.40 2.70 9.07
C ASP A 15 12.79 1.74 10.19
N ALA A 16 13.92 1.98 10.85
CA ALA A 16 14.38 1.16 11.98
C ALA A 16 13.39 1.23 13.16
N ALA A 17 12.81 2.41 13.41
CA ALA A 17 11.78 2.58 14.44
C ALA A 17 10.50 1.78 14.10
N VAL A 18 10.03 1.85 12.85
CA VAL A 18 8.83 1.10 12.42
C VAL A 18 9.10 -0.40 12.49
N VAL A 19 10.26 -0.88 12.01
CA VAL A 19 10.64 -2.29 12.10
C VAL A 19 10.70 -2.76 13.56
N ALA A 20 11.30 -1.95 14.46
CA ALA A 20 11.37 -2.27 15.88
C ALA A 20 9.97 -2.35 16.52
N VAL A 21 9.09 -1.36 16.23
CA VAL A 21 7.71 -1.37 16.71
C VAL A 21 6.95 -2.61 16.17
N THR A 22 7.12 -2.93 14.88
CA THR A 22 6.51 -4.12 14.28
C THR A 22 6.97 -5.40 14.98
N ALA A 23 8.27 -5.53 15.25
CA ALA A 23 8.83 -6.69 15.96
C ALA A 23 8.28 -6.80 17.39
N VAL A 24 8.17 -5.68 18.11
CA VAL A 24 7.60 -5.64 19.46
C VAL A 24 6.11 -6.03 19.42
N VAL A 25 5.33 -5.47 18.51
CA VAL A 25 3.89 -5.77 18.38
C VAL A 25 3.67 -7.24 18.01
N LEU A 26 4.48 -7.78 17.08
CA LEU A 26 4.46 -9.21 16.76
C LEU A 26 4.75 -10.08 17.98
N LEU A 27 5.82 -9.75 18.72
CA LEU A 27 6.19 -10.49 19.92
C LEU A 27 5.08 -10.45 20.97
N VAL A 28 4.53 -9.27 21.24
CA VAL A 28 3.41 -9.11 22.17
C VAL A 28 2.22 -9.93 21.71
N ALA A 29 1.83 -9.87 20.43
CA ALA A 29 0.71 -10.64 19.89
C ALA A 29 0.94 -12.15 20.06
N VAL A 30 2.14 -12.66 19.78
CA VAL A 30 2.49 -14.09 19.99
C VAL A 30 2.37 -14.51 21.46
N LEU A 31 2.74 -13.62 22.40
CA LEU A 31 2.76 -13.94 23.82
C LEU A 31 1.39 -13.75 24.53
N THR A 32 0.53 -12.87 24.00
CA THR A 32 -0.70 -12.47 24.71
C THR A 32 -1.99 -12.90 24.01
N VAL A 33 -1.96 -13.16 22.69
CA VAL A 33 -3.16 -13.52 21.94
C VAL A 33 -3.16 -15.02 21.66
N GLU A 34 -4.20 -15.71 22.11
CA GLU A 34 -4.36 -17.13 21.92
C GLU A 34 -4.34 -17.49 20.42
N ASN A 35 -3.66 -18.58 20.07
CA ASN A 35 -3.51 -19.06 18.71
C ASN A 35 -2.82 -18.12 17.71
N PHE A 36 -2.36 -16.93 18.11
CA PHE A 36 -1.68 -16.01 17.20
C PHE A 36 -0.41 -16.65 16.60
N GLY A 37 0.41 -17.33 17.41
CA GLY A 37 1.65 -18.00 16.99
C GLY A 37 1.45 -19.32 16.23
N SER A 38 0.21 -19.74 15.97
CA SER A 38 -0.05 -21.00 15.24
C SER A 38 0.35 -20.86 13.76
N GLY A 39 0.90 -21.95 13.18
CA GLY A 39 1.27 -21.96 11.75
C GLY A 39 0.09 -21.63 10.83
N ARG A 40 -1.12 -22.08 11.20
CA ARG A 40 -2.34 -21.79 10.45
C ARG A 40 -2.66 -20.31 10.47
N ASN A 41 -2.62 -19.65 11.64
CA ASN A 41 -2.88 -18.21 11.74
C ASN A 41 -1.81 -17.40 10.98
N PHE A 42 -0.55 -17.83 11.04
CA PHE A 42 0.52 -17.17 10.30
C PHE A 42 0.27 -17.21 8.79
N THR A 43 -0.23 -18.35 8.24
CA THR A 43 -0.65 -18.45 6.85
C THR A 43 -1.77 -17.45 6.53
N PHE A 44 -2.81 -17.37 7.37
CA PHE A 44 -3.91 -16.41 7.15
C PHE A 44 -3.44 -14.95 7.24
N LEU A 45 -2.60 -14.62 8.21
CA LEU A 45 -2.02 -13.28 8.33
C LEU A 45 -1.25 -12.90 7.06
N LEU A 46 -0.40 -13.79 6.54
CA LEU A 46 0.34 -13.55 5.31
C LEU A 46 -0.58 -13.41 4.08
N LEU A 47 -1.65 -14.20 4.01
CA LEU A 47 -2.64 -14.08 2.93
C LEU A 47 -3.45 -12.77 3.04
N ASP A 48 -3.81 -12.33 4.26
CA ASP A 48 -4.61 -11.12 4.49
C ASP A 48 -3.82 -9.84 4.19
N LEU A 49 -2.52 -9.81 4.50
CA LEU A 49 -1.69 -8.65 4.19
C LEU A 49 -1.43 -8.47 2.68
N LEU A 50 -1.59 -9.51 1.89
CA LEU A 50 -1.10 -9.58 0.51
C LEU A 50 -1.73 -8.53 -0.41
N PRO A 51 -3.06 -8.30 -0.45
CA PRO A 51 -3.66 -7.27 -1.29
C PRO A 51 -3.18 -5.86 -0.91
N VAL A 52 -3.08 -5.59 0.39
CA VAL A 52 -2.58 -4.30 0.91
C VAL A 52 -1.10 -4.13 0.53
N ALA A 53 -0.29 -5.17 0.71
CA ALA A 53 1.13 -5.15 0.35
C ALA A 53 1.35 -4.89 -1.14
N LEU A 54 0.63 -5.62 -2.01
CA LEU A 54 0.74 -5.47 -3.46
C LEU A 54 0.43 -4.04 -3.89
N ILE A 55 -0.70 -3.49 -3.43
CA ILE A 55 -1.11 -2.13 -3.81
C ILE A 55 -0.21 -1.07 -3.16
N ALA A 56 0.34 -1.32 -1.96
CA ALA A 56 1.26 -0.40 -1.29
C ALA A 56 2.58 -0.20 -2.06
N LEU A 57 3.02 -1.18 -2.88
CA LEU A 57 4.23 -1.04 -3.69
C LEU A 57 4.16 0.16 -4.66
N PRO A 58 3.24 0.21 -5.63
CA PRO A 58 3.10 1.37 -6.52
C PRO A 58 2.57 2.60 -5.79
N MET A 59 1.71 2.46 -4.77
CA MET A 59 1.20 3.56 -3.98
C MET A 59 2.33 4.35 -3.30
N THR A 60 3.40 3.67 -2.89
CA THR A 60 4.61 4.32 -2.36
C THR A 60 5.16 5.36 -3.33
N PHE A 61 5.26 5.02 -4.62
CA PHE A 61 5.74 5.94 -5.64
C PHE A 61 4.79 7.13 -5.85
N VAL A 62 3.49 6.86 -5.89
CA VAL A 62 2.45 7.89 -6.04
C VAL A 62 2.54 8.88 -4.87
N ILE A 63 2.56 8.40 -3.62
CA ILE A 63 2.61 9.28 -2.44
C ILE A 63 3.96 10.00 -2.36
N VAL A 64 5.09 9.38 -2.72
CA VAL A 64 6.39 10.06 -2.76
C VAL A 64 6.38 11.22 -3.77
N THR A 65 5.57 11.19 -4.85
CA THR A 65 5.41 12.35 -5.75
C THR A 65 4.45 13.43 -5.22
N GLY A 66 3.88 13.26 -4.02
CA GLY A 66 2.89 14.18 -3.42
C GLY A 66 1.46 13.97 -3.92
N GLU A 67 1.19 12.84 -4.59
CA GLU A 67 -0.15 12.49 -5.07
C GLU A 67 -0.75 11.35 -4.22
N ILE A 68 -2.07 11.17 -4.30
CA ILE A 68 -2.80 10.08 -3.62
C ILE A 68 -3.74 9.41 -4.61
N ASP A 69 -3.86 8.08 -4.54
CA ASP A 69 -4.84 7.31 -5.32
C ASP A 69 -5.72 6.46 -4.41
N LEU A 70 -6.93 6.94 -4.13
CA LEU A 70 -7.92 6.19 -3.35
C LEU A 70 -8.75 5.22 -4.20
N SER A 71 -8.66 5.30 -5.53
CA SER A 71 -9.45 4.45 -6.43
C SER A 71 -8.96 3.01 -6.51
N VAL A 72 -7.78 2.70 -5.96
CA VAL A 72 -7.13 1.39 -6.07
C VAL A 72 -8.02 0.24 -5.56
N ALA A 73 -8.80 0.47 -4.49
CA ALA A 73 -9.71 -0.53 -3.94
C ALA A 73 -10.93 -0.77 -4.84
N SER A 74 -11.48 0.27 -5.45
CA SER A 74 -12.57 0.12 -6.42
C SER A 74 -12.07 -0.42 -7.77
N THR A 75 -10.82 -0.15 -8.15
CA THR A 75 -10.16 -0.80 -9.29
C THR A 75 -10.04 -2.31 -9.05
N LEU A 76 -9.61 -2.73 -7.86
CA LEU A 76 -9.63 -4.14 -7.43
C LEU A 76 -11.05 -4.73 -7.51
N GLY A 77 -12.06 -4.04 -6.97
CA GLY A 77 -13.44 -4.49 -6.98
C GLY A 77 -14.02 -4.62 -8.40
N LEU A 78 -13.78 -3.64 -9.26
CA LEU A 78 -14.23 -3.66 -10.65
C LEU A 78 -13.54 -4.77 -11.46
N THR A 79 -12.25 -4.96 -11.29
CA THR A 79 -11.52 -6.05 -11.97
C THR A 79 -12.00 -7.41 -11.47
N SER A 80 -12.31 -7.56 -10.17
CA SER A 80 -12.95 -8.77 -9.63
C SER A 80 -14.33 -9.02 -10.26
N ALA A 81 -15.17 -7.98 -10.35
CA ALA A 81 -16.50 -8.09 -10.97
C ALA A 81 -16.43 -8.47 -12.45
N VAL A 82 -15.52 -7.83 -13.21
CA VAL A 82 -15.31 -8.16 -14.63
C VAL A 82 -14.77 -9.57 -14.80
N MET A 83 -13.83 -10.00 -13.94
CA MET A 83 -13.34 -11.38 -13.91
C MET A 83 -14.48 -12.37 -13.71
N GLY A 84 -15.38 -12.10 -12.74
CA GLY A 84 -16.57 -12.94 -12.51
C GLY A 84 -17.49 -13.00 -13.71
N LEU A 85 -17.83 -11.85 -14.31
CA LEU A 85 -18.67 -11.79 -15.51
C LEU A 85 -18.10 -12.57 -16.69
N LEU A 86 -16.79 -12.43 -16.96
CA LEU A 86 -16.13 -13.12 -18.06
C LEU A 86 -16.05 -14.63 -17.82
N TRP A 87 -15.81 -15.02 -16.57
CA TRP A 87 -15.81 -16.43 -16.16
C TRP A 87 -17.21 -17.07 -16.30
N ASP A 88 -18.26 -16.40 -15.86
CA ASP A 88 -19.64 -16.86 -16.00
C ASP A 88 -20.05 -17.04 -17.46
N LYS A 89 -19.49 -16.21 -18.36
CA LYS A 89 -19.65 -16.35 -19.82
C LYS A 89 -18.81 -17.46 -20.46
N GLY A 90 -18.06 -18.24 -19.67
CA GLY A 90 -17.27 -19.37 -20.15
C GLY A 90 -15.93 -19.00 -20.78
N MET A 91 -15.40 -17.78 -20.54
CA MET A 91 -14.08 -17.40 -21.03
C MET A 91 -12.99 -18.11 -20.23
N ALA A 92 -11.90 -18.51 -20.89
CA ALA A 92 -10.77 -19.16 -20.25
C ALA A 92 -10.03 -18.21 -19.29
N ILE A 93 -9.64 -18.71 -18.12
CA ILE A 93 -9.00 -17.92 -17.06
C ILE A 93 -7.70 -17.28 -17.52
N GLU A 94 -6.94 -17.96 -18.40
CA GLU A 94 -5.70 -17.49 -19.00
C GLU A 94 -5.87 -16.23 -19.85
N THR A 95 -7.08 -16.03 -20.41
CA THR A 95 -7.44 -14.82 -21.16
C THR A 95 -7.99 -13.74 -20.22
N ILE A 96 -8.72 -14.13 -19.19
CA ILE A 96 -9.32 -13.19 -18.24
C ILE A 96 -8.25 -12.45 -17.44
N ILE A 97 -7.22 -13.16 -16.96
CA ILE A 97 -6.16 -12.55 -16.14
C ILE A 97 -5.50 -11.36 -16.85
N PRO A 98 -4.94 -11.48 -18.07
CA PRO A 98 -4.34 -10.35 -18.75
C PRO A 98 -5.34 -9.23 -19.06
N LEU A 99 -6.60 -9.56 -19.37
CA LEU A 99 -7.65 -8.56 -19.57
C LEU A 99 -7.91 -7.74 -18.31
N CYS A 100 -7.93 -8.38 -17.13
CA CYS A 100 -8.06 -7.68 -15.85
C CYS A 100 -6.89 -6.75 -15.55
N LEU A 101 -5.65 -7.15 -15.90
CA LEU A 101 -4.49 -6.28 -15.75
C LEU A 101 -4.57 -5.07 -16.68
N VAL A 102 -4.95 -5.29 -17.93
CA VAL A 102 -5.17 -4.20 -18.92
C VAL A 102 -6.27 -3.28 -18.45
N LEU A 103 -7.39 -3.81 -17.96
CA LEU A 103 -8.47 -3.01 -17.39
C LEU A 103 -7.96 -2.14 -16.24
N GLY A 104 -7.25 -2.71 -15.28
CA GLY A 104 -6.65 -1.95 -14.18
C GLY A 104 -5.71 -0.85 -14.69
N ALA A 105 -4.85 -1.15 -15.67
CA ALA A 105 -3.97 -0.16 -16.29
C ALA A 105 -4.74 0.98 -16.96
N VAL A 106 -5.85 0.68 -17.65
CA VAL A 106 -6.73 1.68 -18.29
C VAL A 106 -7.39 2.57 -17.22
N LEU A 107 -7.91 1.99 -16.15
CA LEU A 107 -8.50 2.75 -15.04
C LEU A 107 -7.47 3.68 -14.38
N GLY A 108 -6.25 3.19 -14.18
CA GLY A 108 -5.13 4.01 -13.72
C GLY A 108 -4.75 5.10 -14.72
N ALA A 109 -4.76 4.81 -16.03
CA ALA A 109 -4.51 5.80 -17.09
C ALA A 109 -5.55 6.92 -17.09
N VAL A 110 -6.82 6.62 -16.83
CA VAL A 110 -7.88 7.62 -16.68
C VAL A 110 -7.55 8.58 -15.52
N ASN A 111 -7.18 8.06 -14.35
CA ASN A 111 -6.76 8.90 -13.24
C ASN A 111 -5.50 9.72 -13.60
N GLY A 112 -4.49 9.06 -14.15
CA GLY A 112 -3.27 9.71 -14.61
C GLY A 112 -3.53 10.84 -15.60
N PHE A 113 -4.47 10.68 -16.53
CA PHE A 113 -4.87 11.70 -17.48
C PHE A 113 -5.47 12.93 -16.77
N PHE A 114 -6.45 12.73 -15.89
CA PHE A 114 -7.08 13.83 -15.16
C PHE A 114 -6.09 14.59 -14.29
N VAL A 115 -5.20 13.88 -13.60
CA VAL A 115 -4.22 14.49 -12.70
C VAL A 115 -3.09 15.18 -13.48
N THR A 116 -2.57 14.59 -14.56
CA THR A 116 -1.34 15.08 -15.17
C THR A 116 -1.57 15.97 -16.39
N VAL A 117 -2.63 15.73 -17.17
CA VAL A 117 -2.97 16.49 -18.37
C VAL A 117 -3.92 17.64 -18.01
N LEU A 118 -5.03 17.33 -17.32
CA LEU A 118 -6.00 18.34 -16.88
C LEU A 118 -5.58 19.04 -15.59
N LYS A 119 -4.52 18.56 -14.93
CA LYS A 119 -3.93 19.14 -13.70
C LYS A 119 -4.94 19.28 -12.55
N LEU A 120 -5.86 18.35 -12.46
CA LEU A 120 -6.82 18.30 -11.36
C LEU A 120 -6.14 17.74 -10.08
N PRO A 121 -6.57 18.15 -8.87
CA PRO A 121 -6.06 17.57 -7.63
C PRO A 121 -6.31 16.06 -7.58
N SER A 122 -5.26 15.27 -7.31
CA SER A 122 -5.34 13.81 -7.32
C SER A 122 -6.37 13.26 -6.35
N LEU A 123 -6.47 13.84 -5.16
CA LEU A 123 -7.45 13.42 -4.16
C LEU A 123 -8.89 13.57 -4.67
N ALA A 124 -9.22 14.70 -5.34
CA ALA A 124 -10.55 14.92 -5.89
C ALA A 124 -10.86 13.93 -7.03
N VAL A 125 -9.89 13.71 -7.93
CA VAL A 125 -10.01 12.75 -9.03
C VAL A 125 -10.24 11.34 -8.49
N THR A 126 -9.38 10.90 -7.56
CA THR A 126 -9.38 9.50 -7.11
C THR A 126 -10.52 9.18 -6.15
N ILE A 127 -11.08 10.15 -5.41
CA ILE A 127 -12.36 10.00 -4.70
C ILE A 127 -13.51 9.86 -5.71
N GLY A 128 -13.54 10.71 -6.75
CA GLY A 128 -14.56 10.61 -7.78
C GLY A 128 -14.52 9.27 -8.52
N THR A 129 -13.33 8.81 -8.91
CA THR A 129 -13.17 7.52 -9.60
C THR A 129 -13.33 6.33 -8.67
N LEU A 130 -13.03 6.45 -7.36
CA LEU A 130 -13.39 5.44 -6.36
C LEU A 130 -14.90 5.16 -6.39
N ALA A 131 -15.71 6.21 -6.34
CA ALA A 131 -17.16 6.06 -6.42
C ALA A 131 -17.63 5.53 -7.79
N LEU A 132 -17.06 6.07 -8.88
CA LEU A 132 -17.38 5.65 -10.26
C LEU A 132 -17.05 4.18 -10.49
N TYR A 133 -15.83 3.73 -10.17
CA TYR A 133 -15.40 2.34 -10.42
C TYR A 133 -16.14 1.36 -9.51
N ARG A 134 -16.47 1.76 -8.29
CA ARG A 134 -17.31 0.95 -7.40
C ARG A 134 -18.74 0.83 -7.95
N GLY A 135 -19.32 1.93 -8.43
CA GLY A 135 -20.62 1.91 -9.11
C GLY A 135 -20.63 1.02 -10.36
N LEU A 136 -19.58 1.12 -11.19
CA LEU A 136 -19.41 0.26 -12.36
C LEU A 136 -19.28 -1.22 -11.99
N ALA A 137 -18.61 -1.56 -10.88
CA ALA A 137 -18.53 -2.94 -10.40
C ALA A 137 -19.93 -3.52 -10.10
N PHE A 138 -20.79 -2.73 -9.45
CA PHE A 138 -22.19 -3.12 -9.21
C PHE A 138 -23.03 -3.15 -10.50
N VAL A 139 -22.78 -2.28 -11.46
CA VAL A 139 -23.44 -2.36 -12.78
C VAL A 139 -23.07 -3.64 -13.52
N VAL A 140 -21.81 -4.09 -13.39
CA VAL A 140 -21.28 -5.29 -14.08
C VAL A 140 -21.82 -6.59 -13.47
N LEU A 141 -21.84 -6.70 -12.12
CA LEU A 141 -22.09 -7.96 -11.43
C LEU A 141 -23.31 -7.90 -10.50
N GLY A 142 -23.83 -6.71 -10.18
CA GLY A 142 -24.88 -6.53 -9.18
C GLY A 142 -24.42 -6.96 -7.79
N ASP A 143 -25.37 -7.46 -6.99
CA ASP A 143 -25.13 -8.04 -5.67
C ASP A 143 -24.77 -9.55 -5.73
N ALA A 144 -24.68 -10.10 -6.93
CA ALA A 144 -24.37 -11.52 -7.12
C ALA A 144 -22.89 -11.84 -6.79
N ALA A 145 -22.67 -13.08 -6.41
CA ALA A 145 -21.35 -13.65 -6.28
C ALA A 145 -21.15 -14.72 -7.36
N VAL A 146 -20.11 -14.60 -8.16
CA VAL A 146 -19.71 -15.65 -9.11
C VAL A 146 -18.60 -16.47 -8.47
N ALA A 147 -18.78 -17.78 -8.44
CA ALA A 147 -17.87 -18.76 -7.82
C ALA A 147 -17.46 -19.85 -8.83
N GLY A 148 -16.78 -20.89 -8.35
CA GLY A 148 -16.44 -22.05 -9.20
C GLY A 148 -15.24 -21.83 -10.10
N PHE A 149 -14.32 -20.96 -9.71
CA PHE A 149 -13.06 -20.74 -10.43
C PHE A 149 -12.20 -22.00 -10.48
N PRO A 150 -11.29 -22.16 -11.47
CA PRO A 150 -10.53 -23.38 -11.69
C PRO A 150 -9.71 -23.75 -10.47
N ARG A 151 -9.79 -25.02 -10.06
CA ARG A 151 -9.12 -25.53 -8.85
C ARG A 151 -7.60 -25.41 -8.91
N ASP A 152 -7.02 -25.54 -10.08
CA ASP A 152 -5.56 -25.46 -10.25
C ASP A 152 -5.04 -24.07 -9.84
N TYR A 153 -5.76 -23.01 -10.17
CA TYR A 153 -5.44 -21.64 -9.78
C TYR A 153 -5.75 -21.36 -8.31
N THR A 154 -6.94 -21.73 -7.84
CA THR A 154 -7.36 -21.46 -6.46
C THR A 154 -6.55 -22.26 -5.46
N SER A 155 -6.23 -23.52 -5.74
CA SER A 155 -5.39 -24.36 -4.87
C SER A 155 -3.94 -23.89 -4.82
N TRP A 156 -3.40 -23.39 -5.94
CA TRP A 156 -2.05 -22.81 -5.94
C TRP A 156 -2.00 -21.53 -5.09
N ILE A 157 -3.01 -20.68 -5.22
CA ILE A 157 -3.09 -19.39 -4.51
C ILE A 157 -3.26 -19.58 -3.01
N THR A 158 -4.10 -20.53 -2.59
CA THR A 158 -4.33 -20.84 -1.17
C THR A 158 -3.32 -21.85 -0.61
N GLY A 159 -2.52 -22.46 -1.48
CA GLY A 159 -1.50 -23.43 -1.11
C GLY A 159 -0.30 -22.79 -0.41
N THR A 160 0.51 -23.65 0.19
CA THR A 160 1.70 -23.26 0.96
C THR A 160 2.96 -23.93 0.43
N ILE A 161 4.10 -23.29 0.62
CA ILE A 161 5.40 -23.77 0.18
C ILE A 161 5.80 -24.96 1.05
N GLY A 162 5.98 -26.14 0.43
CA GLY A 162 6.44 -27.35 1.12
C GLY A 162 5.52 -27.85 2.24
N GLY A 163 4.22 -27.49 2.24
CA GLY A 163 3.29 -27.81 3.32
C GLY A 163 3.51 -27.06 4.64
N GLY A 164 4.40 -26.06 4.64
CA GLY A 164 4.66 -25.18 5.77
C GLY A 164 3.64 -24.04 5.90
N PRO A 165 3.87 -23.06 6.77
CA PRO A 165 2.93 -21.95 6.98
C PRO A 165 3.07 -20.80 5.97
N ILE A 166 3.96 -20.89 5.00
CA ILE A 166 4.27 -19.81 4.04
C ILE A 166 3.40 -19.97 2.78
N PRO A 167 2.49 -19.02 2.45
CA PRO A 167 1.66 -19.11 1.25
C PRO A 167 2.48 -18.97 -0.05
N ASN A 168 2.07 -19.70 -1.10
CA ASN A 168 2.68 -19.58 -2.43
C ASN A 168 2.62 -18.14 -2.98
N LEU A 169 1.57 -17.40 -2.65
CA LEU A 169 1.38 -16.00 -3.04
C LEU A 169 2.47 -15.05 -2.51
N LEU A 170 3.25 -15.45 -1.52
CA LEU A 170 4.38 -14.65 -1.05
C LEU A 170 5.49 -14.54 -2.11
N ILE A 171 5.63 -15.55 -3.00
CA ILE A 171 6.63 -15.56 -4.07
C ILE A 171 6.43 -14.34 -5.02
N PRO A 172 5.27 -14.18 -5.69
CA PRO A 172 5.06 -13.04 -6.56
C PRO A 172 5.11 -11.70 -5.82
N LEU A 173 4.67 -11.63 -4.56
CA LEU A 173 4.82 -10.44 -3.74
C LEU A 173 6.28 -10.05 -3.54
N ILE A 174 7.14 -11.01 -3.16
CA ILE A 174 8.59 -10.77 -2.96
C ILE A 174 9.24 -10.31 -4.28
N VAL A 175 8.92 -10.99 -5.40
CA VAL A 175 9.45 -10.61 -6.72
C VAL A 175 9.08 -9.17 -7.06
N LEU A 176 7.80 -8.80 -6.90
CA LEU A 176 7.35 -7.42 -7.14
C LEU A 176 7.99 -6.44 -6.14
N ALA A 177 8.07 -6.78 -4.87
CA ALA A 177 8.71 -5.93 -3.86
C ALA A 177 10.19 -5.66 -4.18
N VAL A 178 10.92 -6.67 -4.68
CA VAL A 178 12.31 -6.49 -5.13
C VAL A 178 12.36 -5.57 -6.36
N ILE A 179 11.50 -5.80 -7.36
CA ILE A 179 11.44 -4.96 -8.58
C ILE A 179 11.14 -3.51 -8.20
N PHE A 180 10.07 -3.25 -7.44
CA PHE A 180 9.71 -1.90 -7.00
C PHE A 180 10.80 -1.29 -6.11
N GLY A 181 11.43 -2.09 -5.22
CA GLY A 181 12.53 -1.65 -4.37
C GLY A 181 13.75 -1.20 -5.18
N VAL A 182 14.17 -1.99 -6.15
CA VAL A 182 15.26 -1.64 -7.07
C VAL A 182 14.92 -0.40 -7.88
N VAL A 183 13.70 -0.33 -8.46
CA VAL A 183 13.26 0.83 -9.24
C VAL A 183 13.28 2.10 -8.39
N LEU A 184 12.77 2.05 -7.16
CA LEU A 184 12.69 3.22 -6.28
C LEU A 184 14.07 3.68 -5.79
N HIS A 185 14.92 2.74 -5.35
CA HIS A 185 16.15 3.10 -4.63
C HIS A 185 17.41 3.08 -5.49
N ALA A 186 17.42 2.34 -6.62
CA ALA A 186 18.63 2.14 -7.41
C ALA A 186 18.59 2.74 -8.82
N THR A 187 17.41 3.19 -9.32
CA THR A 187 17.29 3.65 -10.73
C THR A 187 17.11 5.17 -10.87
N PRO A 188 17.32 5.70 -12.10
CA PRO A 188 16.98 7.10 -12.42
C PRO A 188 15.50 7.44 -12.20
N VAL A 189 14.59 6.46 -12.37
CA VAL A 189 13.15 6.65 -12.15
C VAL A 189 12.88 6.99 -10.69
N GLY A 190 13.45 6.24 -9.75
CA GLY A 190 13.29 6.53 -8.32
C GLY A 190 13.85 7.91 -7.95
N ARG A 191 15.02 8.29 -8.48
CA ARG A 191 15.56 9.64 -8.28
C ARG A 191 14.62 10.73 -8.79
N ALA A 192 13.99 10.51 -9.95
CA ALA A 192 13.01 11.43 -10.53
C ALA A 192 11.72 11.51 -9.65
N VAL A 193 11.28 10.37 -9.08
CA VAL A 193 10.14 10.30 -8.15
C VAL A 193 10.41 11.15 -6.90
N PHE A 194 11.55 10.98 -6.25
CA PHE A 194 11.93 11.77 -5.07
C PHE A 194 12.11 13.25 -5.41
N ALA A 195 12.73 13.58 -6.56
CA ALA A 195 12.90 14.95 -7.00
C ALA A 195 11.55 15.64 -7.26
N ALA A 196 10.63 14.95 -7.95
CA ALA A 196 9.28 15.47 -8.22
C ALA A 196 8.50 15.75 -6.94
N GLY A 197 8.63 14.87 -5.94
CA GLY A 197 7.97 15.03 -4.65
C GLY A 197 8.60 16.09 -3.74
N ALA A 198 9.92 16.30 -3.83
CA ALA A 198 10.59 17.34 -3.07
C ALA A 198 10.26 18.75 -3.57
N SER A 199 10.23 18.94 -4.89
CA SER A 199 9.78 20.16 -5.57
C SER A 199 9.51 19.86 -7.03
N GLU A 200 8.24 19.84 -7.41
CA GLU A 200 7.86 19.57 -8.79
C GLU A 200 8.44 20.61 -9.76
N GLN A 201 8.45 21.88 -9.34
CA GLN A 201 8.99 22.96 -10.15
C GLN A 201 10.50 22.81 -10.37
N ALA A 202 11.26 22.56 -9.30
CA ALA A 202 12.72 22.34 -9.41
C ALA A 202 13.05 21.10 -10.25
N ALA A 203 12.30 20.01 -10.09
CA ALA A 203 12.46 18.80 -10.88
C ALA A 203 12.24 19.05 -12.38
N ARG A 204 11.22 19.85 -12.73
CA ARG A 204 10.98 20.27 -14.14
C ARG A 204 12.13 21.09 -14.70
N PHE A 205 12.67 22.05 -13.95
CA PHE A 205 13.86 22.82 -14.38
C PHE A 205 15.10 21.94 -14.55
N ALA A 206 15.21 20.85 -13.76
CA ALA A 206 16.27 19.86 -13.93
C ALA A 206 16.01 18.84 -15.08
N GLY A 207 14.97 19.06 -15.90
CA GLY A 207 14.65 18.24 -17.06
C GLY A 207 13.79 17.01 -16.80
N VAL A 208 13.25 16.83 -15.56
CA VAL A 208 12.35 15.71 -15.25
C VAL A 208 10.97 15.98 -15.85
N ARG A 209 10.47 15.07 -16.66
CA ARG A 209 9.11 15.12 -17.24
C ARG A 209 8.09 14.64 -16.20
N THR A 210 7.83 15.45 -15.17
CA THR A 210 7.00 15.08 -13.99
C THR A 210 5.61 14.59 -14.37
N GLY A 211 4.94 15.22 -15.36
CA GLY A 211 3.62 14.78 -15.83
C GLY A 211 3.65 13.36 -16.41
N ARG A 212 4.62 13.03 -17.28
CA ARG A 212 4.76 11.66 -17.82
C ARG A 212 5.10 10.65 -16.72
N LEU A 213 5.96 11.03 -15.78
CA LEU A 213 6.33 10.20 -14.65
C LEU A 213 5.07 9.83 -13.84
N LYS A 214 4.33 10.83 -13.36
CA LYS A 214 3.10 10.64 -12.58
C LYS A 214 2.06 9.82 -13.35
N PHE A 215 1.85 10.12 -14.65
CA PHE A 215 0.93 9.35 -15.51
C PHE A 215 1.23 7.84 -15.47
N TRP A 216 2.48 7.46 -15.70
CA TRP A 216 2.87 6.05 -15.69
C TRP A 216 2.79 5.41 -14.30
N LEU A 217 2.99 6.17 -13.23
CA LEU A 217 2.79 5.68 -11.86
C LEU A 217 1.32 5.30 -11.61
N TYR A 218 0.35 6.09 -12.10
CA TYR A 218 -1.06 5.74 -12.05
C TYR A 218 -1.39 4.50 -12.90
N VAL A 219 -0.84 4.40 -14.10
CA VAL A 219 -1.03 3.24 -14.99
C VAL A 219 -0.55 1.96 -14.31
N VAL A 220 0.67 1.98 -13.77
CA VAL A 220 1.26 0.83 -13.05
C VAL A 220 0.47 0.55 -11.76
N GLY A 221 0.08 1.58 -11.03
CA GLY A 221 -0.76 1.46 -9.83
C GLY A 221 -2.08 0.75 -10.12
N GLY A 222 -2.76 1.17 -11.19
CA GLY A 222 -4.00 0.55 -11.64
C GLY A 222 -3.82 -0.91 -12.09
N ALA A 223 -2.74 -1.21 -12.84
CA ALA A 223 -2.43 -2.59 -13.24
C ALA A 223 -2.20 -3.51 -12.05
N VAL A 224 -1.45 -3.05 -11.03
CA VAL A 224 -1.21 -3.81 -9.79
C VAL A 224 -2.49 -3.94 -8.96
N ALA A 225 -3.34 -2.91 -8.92
CA ALA A 225 -4.66 -3.01 -8.29
C ALA A 225 -5.56 -4.03 -9.02
N GLY A 226 -5.49 -4.09 -10.34
CA GLY A 226 -6.14 -5.12 -11.15
C GLY A 226 -5.62 -6.53 -10.85
N LEU A 227 -4.30 -6.69 -10.73
CA LEU A 227 -3.70 -7.95 -10.28
C LEU A 227 -4.17 -8.33 -8.88
N ALA A 228 -4.23 -7.38 -7.96
CA ALA A 228 -4.75 -7.62 -6.61
C ALA A 228 -6.22 -8.09 -6.65
N GLY A 229 -7.04 -7.57 -7.57
CA GLY A 229 -8.42 -8.02 -7.80
C GLY A 229 -8.51 -9.46 -8.29
N VAL A 230 -7.67 -9.86 -9.22
CA VAL A 230 -7.55 -11.26 -9.69
C VAL A 230 -7.16 -12.18 -8.53
N LEU A 231 -6.10 -11.84 -7.80
CA LEU A 231 -5.60 -12.66 -6.70
C LEU A 231 -6.60 -12.74 -5.53
N TRP A 232 -7.32 -11.65 -5.25
CA TRP A 232 -8.43 -11.63 -4.29
C TRP A 232 -9.53 -12.61 -4.68
N THR A 233 -10.01 -12.51 -5.93
CA THR A 233 -11.07 -13.37 -6.46
C THR A 233 -10.70 -14.84 -6.39
N LEU A 234 -9.51 -15.20 -6.82
CA LEU A 234 -9.04 -16.59 -6.81
C LEU A 234 -8.81 -17.11 -5.40
N ARG A 235 -8.32 -16.27 -4.48
CA ARG A 235 -8.12 -16.64 -3.07
C ARG A 235 -9.43 -17.00 -2.37
N TYR A 236 -10.46 -16.18 -2.56
CA TYR A 236 -11.77 -16.43 -1.96
C TYR A 236 -12.68 -17.30 -2.84
N SER A 237 -12.19 -17.67 -4.05
CA SER A 237 -12.98 -18.37 -5.08
C SER A 237 -14.33 -17.70 -5.32
N SER A 238 -14.38 -16.38 -5.22
CA SER A 238 -15.61 -15.58 -5.29
C SER A 238 -15.32 -14.20 -5.87
N ALA A 239 -15.94 -13.89 -7.00
CA ALA A 239 -15.99 -12.56 -7.58
C ALA A 239 -17.24 -11.83 -7.08
N ARG A 240 -17.06 -10.61 -6.56
CA ARG A 240 -18.12 -9.76 -6.04
C ARG A 240 -17.82 -8.29 -6.34
N ALA A 241 -18.86 -7.47 -6.49
CA ALA A 241 -18.71 -6.04 -6.73
C ALA A 241 -18.14 -5.26 -5.50
N ASP A 242 -18.37 -5.77 -4.29
CA ASP A 242 -17.90 -5.20 -3.03
C ASP A 242 -16.50 -5.67 -2.60
N ASN A 243 -15.84 -6.54 -3.39
CA ASN A 243 -14.48 -6.99 -3.08
C ASN A 243 -13.53 -5.80 -2.93
N GLY A 244 -12.68 -5.88 -1.90
CA GLY A 244 -11.71 -4.84 -1.59
C GLY A 244 -12.28 -3.55 -0.98
N PHE A 245 -13.54 -3.52 -0.54
CA PHE A 245 -14.11 -2.34 0.11
C PHE A 245 -13.34 -1.97 1.38
N GLY A 246 -12.91 -0.69 1.48
CA GLY A 246 -12.16 -0.17 2.64
C GLY A 246 -10.65 -0.40 2.59
N ILE A 247 -10.12 -1.18 1.63
CA ILE A 247 -8.67 -1.44 1.51
C ILE A 247 -7.87 -0.16 1.19
N GLU A 248 -8.47 0.82 0.51
CA GLU A 248 -7.83 2.09 0.17
C GLU A 248 -7.23 2.79 1.40
N LEU A 249 -7.97 2.84 2.49
CA LEU A 249 -7.51 3.47 3.73
C LEU A 249 -6.40 2.65 4.39
N ALA A 250 -6.50 1.31 4.37
CA ALA A 250 -5.48 0.42 4.91
C ALA A 250 -4.15 0.54 4.14
N VAL A 251 -4.21 0.65 2.81
CA VAL A 251 -3.02 0.87 1.96
C VAL A 251 -2.35 2.19 2.29
N VAL A 252 -3.11 3.29 2.30
CA VAL A 252 -2.56 4.62 2.62
C VAL A 252 -1.99 4.64 4.04
N ALA A 253 -2.73 4.09 5.02
CA ALA A 253 -2.25 4.01 6.40
C ALA A 253 -0.93 3.24 6.51
N ALA A 254 -0.82 2.07 5.87
CA ALA A 254 0.39 1.26 5.88
C ALA A 254 1.59 1.99 5.25
N VAL A 255 1.39 2.69 4.12
CA VAL A 255 2.43 3.47 3.43
C VAL A 255 2.91 4.64 4.31
N LEU A 256 2.00 5.37 4.95
CA LEU A 256 2.34 6.50 5.83
C LEU A 256 2.96 6.04 7.15
N LEU A 257 2.46 4.96 7.77
CA LEU A 257 3.10 4.31 8.92
C LEU A 257 4.52 3.88 8.59
N GLY A 258 4.73 3.38 7.37
CA GLY A 258 6.05 3.04 6.84
C GLY A 258 7.00 4.21 6.65
N GLY A 259 6.56 5.46 6.93
CA GLY A 259 7.39 6.67 6.91
C GLY A 259 7.44 7.39 5.58
N VAL A 260 6.56 7.07 4.66
CA VAL A 260 6.39 7.88 3.44
C VAL A 260 5.70 9.20 3.82
N SER A 261 6.26 10.31 3.37
CA SER A 261 5.69 11.64 3.63
C SER A 261 4.49 11.90 2.72
N ILE A 262 3.34 12.25 3.32
CA ILE A 262 2.14 12.65 2.57
C ILE A 262 2.39 13.91 1.70
N PHE A 263 3.38 14.74 2.09
CA PHE A 263 3.79 15.92 1.33
C PHE A 263 4.80 15.60 0.22
N GLY A 264 5.15 14.32 0.04
CA GLY A 264 6.10 13.86 -0.97
C GLY A 264 7.58 13.96 -0.57
N GLY A 265 8.45 13.53 -1.47
CA GLY A 265 9.90 13.67 -1.42
C GLY A 265 10.64 12.79 -0.42
N LYS A 266 9.94 11.96 0.38
CA LYS A 266 10.56 11.10 1.41
C LYS A 266 9.80 9.79 1.55
N GLY A 267 10.53 8.72 1.86
CA GLY A 267 9.97 7.40 2.12
C GLY A 267 10.90 6.29 1.66
N THR A 268 10.68 5.09 2.17
CA THR A 268 11.43 3.89 1.77
C THR A 268 10.47 2.72 1.61
N LEU A 269 10.76 1.83 0.69
CA LEU A 269 9.92 0.64 0.50
C LEU A 269 10.05 -0.37 1.67
N PRO A 270 11.24 -0.61 2.25
CA PRO A 270 11.35 -1.44 3.45
C PRO A 270 10.50 -0.93 4.62
N GLY A 271 10.47 0.40 4.85
CA GLY A 271 9.60 1.01 5.84
C GLY A 271 8.12 0.73 5.56
N VAL A 272 7.68 0.87 4.31
CA VAL A 272 6.31 0.58 3.88
C VAL A 272 5.94 -0.88 4.13
N LEU A 273 6.80 -1.84 3.78
CA LEU A 273 6.54 -3.25 4.02
C LEU A 273 6.43 -3.55 5.53
N ALA A 274 7.28 -2.92 6.36
CA ALA A 274 7.14 -3.00 7.81
C ALA A 274 5.81 -2.41 8.30
N GLY A 275 5.38 -1.28 7.76
CA GLY A 275 4.07 -0.67 8.04
C GLY A 275 2.89 -1.58 7.67
N VAL A 276 2.97 -2.25 6.53
CA VAL A 276 1.97 -3.26 6.11
C VAL A 276 1.91 -4.43 7.11
N VAL A 277 3.07 -4.97 7.50
CA VAL A 277 3.13 -6.06 8.48
C VAL A 277 2.60 -5.61 9.84
N LEU A 278 2.94 -4.40 10.28
CA LEU A 278 2.43 -3.82 11.53
C LEU A 278 0.91 -3.75 11.53
N LEU A 279 0.33 -3.16 10.47
CA LEU A 279 -1.12 -3.02 10.35
C LEU A 279 -1.82 -4.38 10.30
N ALA A 280 -1.30 -5.32 9.50
CA ALA A 280 -1.85 -6.67 9.39
C ALA A 280 -1.77 -7.43 10.72
N THR A 281 -0.65 -7.29 11.46
CA THR A 281 -0.48 -7.90 12.79
C THR A 281 -1.51 -7.39 13.78
N LEU A 282 -1.72 -6.07 13.84
CA LEU A 282 -2.72 -5.46 14.73
C LEU A 282 -4.14 -5.91 14.38
N GLN A 283 -4.50 -5.87 13.09
CA GLN A 283 -5.83 -6.31 12.64
C GLN A 283 -6.06 -7.79 12.91
N ASN A 284 -5.06 -8.66 12.65
CA ASN A 284 -5.16 -10.10 12.90
C ASN A 284 -5.27 -10.40 14.40
N ALA A 285 -4.45 -9.76 15.24
CA ALA A 285 -4.49 -9.94 16.69
C ALA A 285 -5.85 -9.53 17.29
N LEU A 286 -6.40 -8.40 16.84
CA LEU A 286 -7.73 -7.94 17.29
C LEU A 286 -8.85 -8.86 16.79
N ARG A 287 -8.74 -9.35 15.53
CA ARG A 287 -9.72 -10.30 14.99
C ARG A 287 -9.76 -11.63 15.76
N LEU A 288 -8.60 -12.13 16.21
CA LEU A 288 -8.53 -13.31 17.07
C LEU A 288 -9.13 -13.09 18.46
N GLN A 289 -9.36 -11.85 18.86
CA GLN A 289 -10.06 -11.45 20.08
C GLN A 289 -11.53 -11.08 19.83
N ASP A 290 -12.11 -11.55 18.72
CA ASP A 290 -13.51 -11.32 18.31
C ASP A 290 -13.90 -9.84 18.15
N VAL A 291 -12.91 -8.96 17.87
CA VAL A 291 -13.17 -7.56 17.54
C VAL A 291 -13.82 -7.46 16.17
N SER A 292 -14.93 -6.73 16.07
CA SER A 292 -15.71 -6.60 14.83
C SER A 292 -14.94 -5.85 13.72
N ASN A 293 -15.33 -6.08 12.47
CA ASN A 293 -14.71 -5.41 11.32
C ASN A 293 -14.88 -3.89 11.36
N GLU A 294 -16.00 -3.40 11.92
CA GLU A 294 -16.27 -1.97 12.10
C GLU A 294 -15.26 -1.35 13.07
N ALA A 295 -14.97 -2.03 14.19
CA ALA A 295 -13.96 -1.59 15.13
C ALA A 295 -12.53 -1.64 14.53
N LEU A 296 -12.21 -2.64 13.69
CA LEU A 296 -10.95 -2.69 12.95
C LEU A 296 -10.81 -1.50 11.98
N ASN A 297 -11.90 -1.05 11.35
CA ASN A 297 -11.91 0.15 10.53
C ASN A 297 -11.64 1.42 11.36
N VAL A 298 -12.20 1.52 12.57
CA VAL A 298 -11.89 2.62 13.50
C VAL A 298 -10.40 2.63 13.85
N VAL A 299 -9.83 1.47 14.20
CA VAL A 299 -8.39 1.34 14.48
C VAL A 299 -7.55 1.79 13.29
N THR A 300 -7.91 1.36 12.08
CA THR A 300 -7.21 1.77 10.85
C THR A 300 -7.27 3.28 10.64
N GLY A 301 -8.44 3.90 10.84
CA GLY A 301 -8.62 5.35 10.75
C GLY A 301 -7.78 6.12 11.78
N VAL A 302 -7.75 5.65 13.03
CA VAL A 302 -6.91 6.22 14.10
C VAL A 302 -5.43 6.11 13.74
N LEU A 303 -4.98 4.93 13.28
CA LEU A 303 -3.59 4.73 12.85
C LEU A 303 -3.21 5.63 11.69
N LEU A 304 -4.12 5.85 10.73
CA LEU A 304 -3.91 6.79 9.63
C LEU A 304 -3.69 8.22 10.16
N ILE A 305 -4.54 8.69 11.05
CA ILE A 305 -4.42 10.02 11.65
C ILE A 305 -3.09 10.14 12.43
N VAL A 306 -2.76 9.15 13.25
CA VAL A 306 -1.52 9.12 14.03
C VAL A 306 -0.29 9.12 13.10
N SER A 307 -0.33 8.36 12.00
CA SER A 307 0.79 8.28 11.04
C SER A 307 1.09 9.62 10.37
N VAL A 308 0.08 10.46 10.16
CA VAL A 308 0.24 11.82 9.62
C VAL A 308 0.70 12.81 10.69
N LEU A 309 0.14 12.72 11.90
CA LEU A 309 0.43 13.68 12.98
C LEU A 309 1.79 13.47 13.62
N LEU A 310 2.19 12.21 13.86
CA LEU A 310 3.38 11.87 14.64
C LEU A 310 4.69 12.44 14.05
N PRO A 311 4.98 12.30 12.73
CA PRO A 311 6.17 12.90 12.12
C PRO A 311 6.18 14.43 12.26
N ASN A 312 5.03 15.08 12.11
CA ASN A 312 4.90 16.53 12.22
C ASN A 312 5.15 17.03 13.64
N ILE A 313 4.58 16.36 14.64
CA ILE A 313 4.79 16.68 16.06
C ILE A 313 6.26 16.50 16.44
N LEU A 314 6.87 15.38 16.04
CA LEU A 314 8.28 15.08 16.33
C LEU A 314 9.23 16.09 15.67
N SER A 315 8.97 16.50 14.43
CA SER A 315 9.76 17.50 13.71
C SER A 315 9.68 18.88 14.38
N SER A 316 8.47 19.30 14.78
CA SER A 316 8.23 20.55 15.49
C SER A 316 8.91 20.56 16.88
N ALA A 317 8.80 19.47 17.62
CA ALA A 317 9.46 19.34 18.91
C ALA A 317 10.99 19.41 18.80
N ARG A 318 11.58 18.70 17.80
CA ARG A 318 13.05 18.78 17.54
C ARG A 318 13.48 20.20 17.18
N THR A 319 12.70 20.92 16.40
CA THR A 319 12.99 22.32 16.02
C THR A 319 12.90 23.24 17.23
N ALA A 320 11.90 23.08 18.09
CA ALA A 320 11.74 23.85 19.32
C ALA A 320 12.91 23.61 20.31
N ILE A 321 13.33 22.34 20.48
CA ILE A 321 14.48 22.00 21.34
C ILE A 321 15.78 22.62 20.78
N ARG A 322 16.01 22.55 19.46
CA ARG A 322 17.21 23.15 18.84
C ARG A 322 17.21 24.67 19.00
N ARG A 323 16.04 25.33 18.85
CA ARG A 323 15.89 26.78 19.05
C ARG A 323 16.19 27.17 20.50
N ARG A 324 15.68 26.42 21.49
CA ARG A 324 15.97 26.67 22.91
C ARG A 324 17.46 26.51 23.23
N ARG A 325 18.14 25.50 22.69
CA ARG A 325 19.58 25.28 22.88
C ARG A 325 20.43 26.40 22.26
N ARG A 326 20.03 26.96 21.10
CA ARG A 326 20.71 28.11 20.50
C ARG A 326 20.56 29.37 21.37
N ILE A 327 19.36 29.64 21.86
CA ILE A 327 19.11 30.80 22.74
C ILE A 327 19.86 30.66 24.08
N ALA A 328 19.96 29.45 24.63
CA ALA A 328 20.69 29.20 25.88
C ALA A 328 22.22 29.22 25.71
N GLY A 329 22.73 28.96 24.49
CA GLY A 329 24.17 29.06 24.19
C GLY A 329 24.66 30.45 23.78
N ASP A 330 23.74 31.38 23.47
CA ASP A 330 24.03 32.77 23.12
C ASP A 330 24.00 33.72 24.34
N ILE A 331 23.81 33.20 25.56
CA ILE A 331 23.93 34.02 26.78
C ILE A 331 25.42 33.94 27.24
N PRO A 332 26.19 35.02 27.07
CA PRO A 332 27.56 35.05 27.64
C PRO A 332 27.46 35.00 29.16
N GLU A 333 28.16 34.03 29.78
CA GLU A 333 28.37 34.06 31.23
C GLU A 333 29.00 35.40 31.59
N ARG A 334 28.28 36.16 32.41
CA ARG A 334 28.80 37.36 33.08
C ARG A 334 29.44 36.97 34.39
#